data_937f782e38c12cf2bc4ca5d485250337
#
_entry.id   937f782e38c12cf2bc4ca5d485250337
#
_cell.length_a   1.000
_cell.length_b   1.000
_cell.length_c   1.000
_cell.angle_alpha   90.00
_cell.angle_beta   90.00
_cell.angle_gamma   90.00
#
_symmetry.space_group_name_H-M   'P 1'
#
loop_
_entity.id
_entity.type
_entity.pdbx_description
1 polymer ?
#
loop_
_entity_poly.entity_id
_entity_poly.type
_entity_poly.pdbx_seq_one_letter_code
_entity_poly.pdbx_strand_id
1 'polypeptide(L)'
;MIDREQLDRSVDAVAPQVIALSRQIHAHPELRFEEHRAAGWLADSLEQAGIPVERGVGDLPTAFRARLGSGSGPRIAILAEYDALPEIGHACGHNLIAGGALGAFLALAKEGKLPGNVDLIGTPAEEGGGGKIRLLNAGVFEGVDAAMMFHPYDRDILAHPALASRWLTMKFLGTPAHAAAAPWDGNSALTACLETFRLIDSQRVHFRDGVRVHGYVTNGGQAVNIIPENAACEFSVRAPFKAELERVAAIVERCARGAAMACGVQVDLSIRQGYREMKNNLAIARRFGAAMAALGRPARETDPRVGSGSTDMGDLSQAVPSIHPYLAICDEGETLCHQHAFAACAASERGFATMLTAAKAMARTTLDLLEDPKLLEGVKAEFAQG
;
A
#
# COMPACT_ATOMS: atom_id res chain seq x y z
N MET A 1 4.14 21.19 27.03
CA MET A 1 4.67 20.69 25.73
C MET A 1 5.77 19.69 26.03
N ILE A 2 5.71 18.54 25.41
CA ILE A 2 6.75 17.50 25.48
C ILE A 2 7.95 17.96 24.65
N ASP A 3 9.17 17.85 25.21
CA ASP A 3 10.40 18.22 24.52
C ASP A 3 10.70 17.27 23.34
N ARG A 4 10.86 17.82 22.13
CA ARG A 4 11.12 17.03 20.90
C ARG A 4 12.50 16.37 20.91
N GLU A 5 13.51 16.97 21.55
CA GLU A 5 14.82 16.33 21.69
C GLU A 5 14.77 15.17 22.70
N GLN A 6 13.98 15.31 23.76
CA GLN A 6 13.74 14.21 24.69
C GLN A 6 13.03 13.04 23.98
N LEU A 7 12.04 13.32 23.15
CA LEU A 7 11.35 12.31 22.37
C LEU A 7 12.30 11.58 21.41
N ASP A 8 13.22 12.29 20.75
CA ASP A 8 14.25 11.69 19.92
C ASP A 8 15.16 10.75 20.72
N ARG A 9 15.60 11.19 21.92
CA ARG A 9 16.37 10.32 22.83
C ARG A 9 15.58 9.07 23.25
N SER A 10 14.26 9.19 23.39
CA SER A 10 13.39 8.05 23.69
C SER A 10 13.34 7.06 22.53
N VAL A 11 13.34 7.53 21.25
CA VAL A 11 13.50 6.66 20.07
C VAL A 11 14.89 5.99 20.07
N ASP A 12 15.97 6.76 20.32
CA ASP A 12 17.32 6.21 20.36
C ASP A 12 17.49 5.15 21.45
N ALA A 13 16.82 5.32 22.58
CA ALA A 13 16.86 4.36 23.68
C ALA A 13 16.17 3.01 23.35
N VAL A 14 15.20 2.98 22.42
CA VAL A 14 14.56 1.74 21.95
C VAL A 14 15.17 1.21 20.65
N ALA A 15 16.11 1.94 20.04
CA ALA A 15 16.73 1.58 18.76
C ALA A 15 17.27 0.15 18.71
N PRO A 16 18.03 -0.35 19.73
CA PRO A 16 18.51 -1.74 19.69
C PRO A 16 17.39 -2.77 19.58
N GLN A 17 16.28 -2.55 20.31
CA GLN A 17 15.11 -3.43 20.31
C GLN A 17 14.41 -3.44 18.95
N VAL A 18 14.11 -2.26 18.39
CA VAL A 18 13.36 -2.17 17.11
C VAL A 18 14.21 -2.59 15.91
N ILE A 19 15.52 -2.39 15.93
CA ILE A 19 16.46 -2.90 14.92
C ILE A 19 16.50 -4.45 14.98
N ALA A 20 16.63 -5.03 16.18
CA ALA A 20 16.63 -6.47 16.33
C ALA A 20 15.33 -7.09 15.82
N LEU A 21 14.18 -6.49 16.16
CA LEU A 21 12.87 -6.93 15.68
C LEU A 21 12.74 -6.80 14.15
N SER A 22 13.15 -5.68 13.58
CA SER A 22 13.13 -5.47 12.12
C SER A 22 14.00 -6.50 11.40
N ARG A 23 15.19 -6.81 11.92
CA ARG A 23 16.04 -7.89 11.38
C ARG A 23 15.38 -9.26 11.50
N GLN A 24 14.71 -9.53 12.61
CA GLN A 24 13.99 -10.79 12.84
C GLN A 24 12.84 -10.97 11.85
N ILE A 25 12.03 -9.92 11.62
CA ILE A 25 10.95 -9.92 10.62
C ILE A 25 11.55 -10.15 9.23
N HIS A 26 12.62 -9.41 8.85
CA HIS A 26 13.28 -9.56 7.57
C HIS A 26 13.80 -10.98 7.32
N ALA A 27 14.38 -11.62 8.35
CA ALA A 27 14.93 -12.97 8.25
C ALA A 27 13.87 -14.06 8.17
N HIS A 28 12.60 -13.76 8.47
CA HIS A 28 11.49 -14.71 8.50
C HIS A 28 10.29 -14.16 7.74
N PRO A 29 10.40 -13.97 6.42
CA PRO A 29 9.33 -13.37 5.63
C PRO A 29 8.06 -14.23 5.67
N GLU A 30 6.93 -13.58 5.86
CA GLU A 30 5.60 -14.20 5.86
C GLU A 30 4.72 -13.47 4.85
N LEU A 31 3.91 -14.22 4.08
CA LEU A 31 3.08 -13.64 3.03
C LEU A 31 1.79 -13.06 3.63
N ARG A 32 1.14 -12.24 2.82
CA ARG A 32 -0.14 -11.61 3.16
C ARG A 32 -1.12 -12.55 3.88
N PHE A 33 -1.67 -12.10 5.00
CA PHE A 33 -2.57 -12.81 5.92
C PHE A 33 -1.97 -14.01 6.66
N GLU A 34 -0.68 -14.31 6.45
CA GLU A 34 0.06 -15.38 7.13
C GLU A 34 1.16 -14.82 8.04
N GLU A 35 1.15 -13.53 8.34
CA GLU A 35 2.18 -12.80 9.08
C GLU A 35 2.07 -13.04 10.60
N HIS A 36 1.86 -14.30 11.01
CA HIS A 36 1.59 -14.66 12.42
C HIS A 36 2.77 -14.37 13.33
N ARG A 37 4.00 -14.64 12.88
CA ARG A 37 5.21 -14.39 13.67
C ARG A 37 5.50 -12.91 13.79
N ALA A 38 5.46 -12.18 12.66
CA ALA A 38 5.73 -10.75 12.65
C ALA A 38 4.72 -9.99 13.53
N ALA A 39 3.42 -10.25 13.39
CA ALA A 39 2.37 -9.69 14.24
C ALA A 39 2.56 -10.07 15.71
N GLY A 40 2.89 -11.36 15.98
CA GLY A 40 3.17 -11.86 17.32
C GLY A 40 4.34 -11.13 17.98
N TRP A 41 5.48 -11.02 17.31
CA TRP A 41 6.67 -10.34 17.86
C TRP A 41 6.45 -8.85 18.13
N LEU A 42 5.69 -8.16 17.25
CA LEU A 42 5.31 -6.78 17.48
C LEU A 42 4.42 -6.62 18.71
N ALA A 43 3.39 -7.46 18.82
CA ALA A 43 2.48 -7.46 19.96
C ALA A 43 3.20 -7.84 21.27
N ASP A 44 4.06 -8.86 21.25
CA ASP A 44 4.87 -9.27 22.41
C ASP A 44 5.81 -8.15 22.88
N SER A 45 6.42 -7.39 21.95
CA SER A 45 7.25 -6.23 22.26
C SER A 45 6.48 -5.13 23.01
N LEU A 46 5.21 -4.91 22.64
CA LEU A 46 4.33 -3.94 23.30
C LEU A 46 3.91 -4.44 24.69
N GLU A 47 3.54 -5.71 24.82
CA GLU A 47 3.15 -6.33 26.10
C GLU A 47 4.33 -6.36 27.09
N GLN A 48 5.56 -6.63 26.61
CA GLN A 48 6.79 -6.53 27.42
C GLN A 48 7.07 -5.10 27.90
N ALA A 49 6.64 -4.08 27.14
CA ALA A 49 6.67 -2.68 27.57
C ALA A 49 5.50 -2.29 28.51
N GLY A 50 4.65 -3.24 28.91
CA GLY A 50 3.50 -3.01 29.77
C GLY A 50 2.29 -2.39 29.06
N ILE A 51 2.24 -2.45 27.73
CA ILE A 51 1.17 -1.86 26.93
C ILE A 51 0.21 -2.97 26.48
N PRO A 52 -1.08 -2.89 26.85
CA PRO A 52 -2.08 -3.86 26.41
C PRO A 52 -2.25 -3.89 24.89
N VAL A 53 -2.37 -5.08 24.31
CA VAL A 53 -2.56 -5.28 22.88
C VAL A 53 -3.86 -6.03 22.61
N GLU A 54 -4.68 -5.48 21.74
CA GLU A 54 -5.83 -6.17 21.15
C GLU A 54 -5.37 -6.88 19.88
N ARG A 55 -5.36 -8.22 19.91
CA ARG A 55 -4.93 -9.05 18.77
C ARG A 55 -6.16 -9.48 17.95
N GLY A 56 -5.99 -9.68 16.65
CA GLY A 56 -7.06 -10.12 15.75
C GLY A 56 -8.12 -9.07 15.48
N VAL A 57 -7.76 -7.78 15.51
CA VAL A 57 -8.71 -6.70 15.25
C VAL A 57 -9.30 -6.79 13.84
N GLY A 58 -10.58 -6.46 13.69
CA GLY A 58 -11.27 -6.48 12.41
C GLY A 58 -11.38 -7.88 11.80
N ASP A 59 -11.42 -8.92 12.64
CA ASP A 59 -11.47 -10.33 12.24
C ASP A 59 -10.27 -10.77 11.37
N LEU A 60 -9.14 -10.07 11.50
CA LEU A 60 -7.87 -10.44 10.87
C LEU A 60 -6.90 -10.99 11.92
N PRO A 61 -6.61 -12.30 11.93
CA PRO A 61 -5.77 -12.93 12.98
C PRO A 61 -4.38 -12.32 13.10
N THR A 62 -3.84 -11.77 12.02
CA THR A 62 -2.51 -11.15 11.96
C THR A 62 -2.54 -9.63 12.16
N ALA A 63 -3.71 -9.01 12.40
CA ALA A 63 -3.83 -7.61 12.77
C ALA A 63 -3.83 -7.43 14.29
N PHE A 64 -3.37 -6.27 14.77
CA PHE A 64 -3.41 -5.91 16.18
C PHE A 64 -3.59 -4.41 16.37
N ARG A 65 -3.98 -4.01 17.59
CA ARG A 65 -4.04 -2.61 17.99
C ARG A 65 -3.53 -2.45 19.43
N ALA A 66 -2.68 -1.44 19.64
CA ALA A 66 -2.30 -0.96 20.96
C ALA A 66 -2.65 0.53 21.08
N ARG A 67 -3.00 0.99 22.27
CA ARG A 67 -3.42 2.38 22.49
C ARG A 67 -2.72 3.00 23.67
N LEU A 68 -2.25 4.24 23.49
CA LEU A 68 -1.80 5.15 24.54
C LEU A 68 -2.82 6.28 24.71
N GLY A 69 -2.88 6.84 25.91
CA GLY A 69 -3.74 7.98 26.23
C GLY A 69 -4.93 7.63 27.11
N SER A 70 -5.72 8.64 27.50
CA SER A 70 -6.80 8.53 28.47
C SER A 70 -8.19 8.36 27.86
N GLY A 71 -8.29 8.24 26.54
CA GLY A 71 -9.56 8.12 25.82
C GLY A 71 -10.21 9.44 25.44
N SER A 72 -9.81 10.58 26.00
CA SER A 72 -10.26 11.92 25.61
C SER A 72 -9.25 12.62 24.68
N GLY A 73 -9.72 13.58 23.88
CA GLY A 73 -8.88 14.34 22.94
C GLY A 73 -8.68 13.66 21.58
N PRO A 74 -7.83 14.25 20.73
CA PRO A 74 -7.55 13.72 19.40
C PRO A 74 -6.99 12.32 19.43
N ARG A 75 -7.22 11.55 18.34
CA ARG A 75 -6.69 10.21 18.16
C ARG A 75 -5.89 10.13 16.88
N ILE A 76 -4.61 9.80 17.00
CA ILE A 76 -3.68 9.67 15.87
C ILE A 76 -3.26 8.21 15.74
N ALA A 77 -3.34 7.65 14.54
CA ALA A 77 -2.90 6.29 14.25
C ALA A 77 -1.52 6.27 13.58
N ILE A 78 -0.62 5.44 14.09
CA ILE A 78 0.63 5.04 13.45
C ILE A 78 0.43 3.62 12.94
N LEU A 79 0.75 3.37 11.66
CA LEU A 79 0.48 2.10 11.02
C LEU A 79 1.76 1.29 10.84
N ALA A 80 1.68 0.00 11.08
CA ALA A 80 2.76 -0.95 10.90
C ALA A 80 2.37 -1.98 9.85
N GLU A 81 3.13 -2.06 8.75
CA GLU A 81 3.08 -3.14 7.76
C GLU A 81 4.23 -4.11 8.02
N TYR A 82 4.02 -5.41 7.72
CA TYR A 82 5.01 -6.46 7.97
C TYR A 82 4.89 -7.68 7.07
N ASP A 83 4.02 -7.66 6.05
CA ASP A 83 3.94 -8.71 5.04
C ASP A 83 5.12 -8.66 4.06
N ALA A 84 5.42 -9.79 3.44
CA ALA A 84 6.50 -9.98 2.51
C ALA A 84 5.99 -10.45 1.15
N LEU A 85 6.84 -10.33 0.13
CA LEU A 85 6.56 -10.80 -1.22
C LEU A 85 7.00 -12.27 -1.41
N PRO A 86 6.29 -13.04 -2.24
CA PRO A 86 6.72 -14.39 -2.60
C PRO A 86 8.13 -14.38 -3.19
N GLU A 87 8.96 -15.34 -2.80
CA GLU A 87 10.32 -15.61 -3.30
C GLU A 87 11.37 -14.53 -3.00
N ILE A 88 10.99 -13.24 -2.94
CA ILE A 88 11.92 -12.10 -2.75
C ILE A 88 11.88 -11.49 -1.35
N GLY A 89 11.02 -11.99 -0.46
CA GLY A 89 10.96 -11.56 0.93
C GLY A 89 10.57 -10.09 1.11
N HIS A 90 11.22 -9.37 2.03
CA HIS A 90 10.92 -7.98 2.33
C HIS A 90 11.48 -6.98 1.31
N ALA A 91 11.17 -7.20 0.02
CA ALA A 91 11.61 -6.32 -1.07
C ALA A 91 10.78 -5.02 -1.22
N CYS A 92 9.85 -4.76 -0.30
CA CYS A 92 9.23 -3.44 -0.05
C CYS A 92 9.70 -2.80 1.26
N GLY A 93 10.47 -3.53 2.08
CA GLY A 93 11.01 -3.02 3.33
C GLY A 93 9.97 -2.89 4.45
N HIS A 94 8.88 -3.68 4.44
CA HIS A 94 7.86 -3.64 5.48
C HIS A 94 8.40 -3.97 6.87
N ASN A 95 9.50 -4.73 6.98
CA ASN A 95 10.22 -4.90 8.23
C ASN A 95 10.70 -3.57 8.85
N LEU A 96 11.10 -2.59 8.02
CA LEU A 96 11.47 -1.24 8.47
C LEU A 96 10.25 -0.42 8.85
N ILE A 97 9.12 -0.58 8.14
CA ILE A 97 7.85 0.06 8.48
C ILE A 97 7.40 -0.39 9.87
N ALA A 98 7.39 -1.71 10.10
CA ALA A 98 7.07 -2.30 11.41
C ALA A 98 7.96 -1.75 12.53
N GLY A 99 9.28 -1.77 12.33
CA GLY A 99 10.25 -1.28 13.32
C GLY A 99 10.13 0.21 13.59
N GLY A 100 9.92 1.02 12.54
CA GLY A 100 9.77 2.48 12.66
C GLY A 100 8.47 2.87 13.38
N ALA A 101 7.36 2.22 13.05
CA ALA A 101 6.08 2.42 13.71
C ALA A 101 6.14 2.05 15.20
N LEU A 102 6.70 0.89 15.53
CA LEU A 102 6.92 0.44 16.90
C LEU A 102 7.83 1.41 17.66
N GLY A 103 8.94 1.85 17.05
CA GLY A 103 9.88 2.79 17.65
C GLY A 103 9.25 4.12 18.01
N ALA A 104 8.46 4.70 17.10
CA ALA A 104 7.70 5.93 17.34
C ALA A 104 6.71 5.76 18.51
N PHE A 105 5.97 4.67 18.51
CA PHE A 105 4.95 4.40 19.52
C PHE A 105 5.54 4.15 20.91
N LEU A 106 6.62 3.34 21.02
CA LEU A 106 7.31 3.10 22.27
C LEU A 106 7.96 4.37 22.86
N ALA A 107 8.48 5.24 21.98
CA ALA A 107 9.02 6.53 22.42
C ALA A 107 7.91 7.42 23.02
N LEU A 108 6.75 7.50 22.34
CA LEU A 108 5.58 8.24 22.87
C LEU A 108 5.07 7.66 24.19
N ALA A 109 5.12 6.34 24.36
CA ALA A 109 4.73 5.69 25.61
C ALA A 109 5.61 6.11 26.80
N LYS A 110 6.90 6.39 26.57
CA LYS A 110 7.82 6.87 27.62
C LYS A 110 7.56 8.29 28.10
N GLU A 111 6.89 9.11 27.30
CA GLU A 111 6.59 10.51 27.67
C GLU A 111 5.43 10.63 28.68
N GLY A 112 4.80 9.53 29.05
CA GLY A 112 3.79 9.47 30.08
C GLY A 112 2.44 10.03 29.65
N LYS A 113 2.05 11.23 30.11
CA LYS A 113 0.72 11.79 29.83
C LYS A 113 0.68 12.51 28.48
N LEU A 114 0.03 11.90 27.48
CA LEU A 114 -0.24 12.51 26.19
C LEU A 114 -1.51 13.38 26.23
N PRO A 115 -1.58 14.48 25.44
CA PRO A 115 -2.77 15.34 25.38
C PRO A 115 -3.90 14.78 24.50
N GLY A 116 -3.82 13.53 24.10
CA GLY A 116 -4.79 12.79 23.30
C GLY A 116 -4.45 11.31 23.29
N ASN A 117 -4.86 10.62 22.24
CA ASN A 117 -4.68 9.18 22.10
C ASN A 117 -3.81 8.86 20.89
N VAL A 118 -2.98 7.83 21.00
CA VAL A 118 -2.19 7.29 19.91
C VAL A 118 -2.50 5.81 19.77
N ASP A 119 -2.90 5.39 18.59
CA ASP A 119 -3.06 3.98 18.24
C ASP A 119 -1.85 3.54 17.41
N LEU A 120 -1.23 2.41 17.77
CA LEU A 120 -0.41 1.63 16.87
C LEU A 120 -1.28 0.52 16.31
N ILE A 121 -1.45 0.50 14.99
CA ILE A 121 -2.28 -0.49 14.31
C ILE A 121 -1.40 -1.33 13.39
N GLY A 122 -1.32 -2.63 13.67
CA GLY A 122 -0.70 -3.61 12.79
C GLY A 122 -1.63 -3.92 11.62
N THR A 123 -1.18 -3.58 10.42
CA THR A 123 -1.97 -3.69 9.18
C THR A 123 -1.34 -4.74 8.25
N PRO A 124 -1.83 -5.99 8.26
CA PRO A 124 -1.31 -7.07 7.43
C PRO A 124 -1.69 -6.90 5.97
N ALA A 125 -1.02 -7.64 5.08
CA ALA A 125 -1.45 -7.93 3.72
C ALA A 125 -1.61 -6.68 2.81
N GLU A 126 -0.66 -5.75 2.84
CA GLU A 126 -0.61 -4.65 1.87
C GLU A 126 -0.41 -5.18 0.44
N GLU A 127 0.46 -6.17 0.24
CA GLU A 127 0.85 -6.76 -1.04
C GLU A 127 -0.30 -7.55 -1.71
N GLY A 128 -1.30 -6.81 -2.17
CA GLY A 128 -2.47 -7.33 -2.89
C GLY A 128 -3.56 -7.98 -2.04
N GLY A 129 -3.45 -7.91 -0.71
CA GLY A 129 -4.47 -8.42 0.21
C GLY A 129 -5.49 -7.38 0.65
N GLY A 130 -5.09 -6.10 0.71
CA GLY A 130 -5.94 -5.00 1.12
C GLY A 130 -6.33 -5.07 2.59
N GLY A 131 -5.37 -5.36 3.47
CA GLY A 131 -5.61 -5.49 4.91
C GLY A 131 -6.22 -4.23 5.51
N LYS A 132 -5.73 -3.03 5.13
CA LYS A 132 -6.29 -1.76 5.60
C LYS A 132 -7.73 -1.54 5.14
N ILE A 133 -8.10 -2.04 3.94
CA ILE A 133 -9.48 -1.99 3.45
C ILE A 133 -10.39 -2.84 4.34
N ARG A 134 -9.95 -4.04 4.72
CA ARG A 134 -10.71 -4.91 5.63
C ARG A 134 -10.85 -4.30 7.02
N LEU A 135 -9.75 -3.76 7.57
CA LEU A 135 -9.77 -3.06 8.86
C LEU A 135 -10.67 -1.82 8.84
N LEU A 136 -10.66 -1.07 7.72
CA LEU A 136 -11.54 0.09 7.53
C LEU A 136 -13.01 -0.33 7.53
N ASN A 137 -13.37 -1.37 6.78
CA ASN A 137 -14.73 -1.91 6.71
C ASN A 137 -15.19 -2.50 8.05
N ALA A 138 -14.27 -2.99 8.88
CA ALA A 138 -14.54 -3.49 10.23
C ALA A 138 -14.60 -2.37 11.30
N GLY A 139 -14.48 -1.09 10.91
CA GLY A 139 -14.58 0.04 11.83
C GLY A 139 -13.35 0.27 12.71
N VAL A 140 -12.20 -0.37 12.45
CA VAL A 140 -10.99 -0.24 13.29
C VAL A 140 -10.47 1.19 13.33
N PHE A 141 -10.70 1.97 12.28
CA PHE A 141 -10.30 3.38 12.17
C PHE A 141 -11.37 4.39 12.60
N GLU A 142 -12.51 3.95 13.15
CA GLU A 142 -13.54 4.87 13.63
C GLU A 142 -13.00 5.78 14.74
N GLY A 143 -13.20 7.09 14.58
CA GLY A 143 -12.75 8.11 15.52
C GLY A 143 -11.25 8.40 15.46
N VAL A 144 -10.52 7.91 14.45
CA VAL A 144 -9.15 8.32 14.15
C VAL A 144 -9.18 9.66 13.41
N ASP A 145 -8.49 10.66 13.94
CA ASP A 145 -8.45 12.02 13.37
C ASP A 145 -7.38 12.18 12.29
N ALA A 146 -6.28 11.42 12.37
CA ALA A 146 -5.23 11.36 11.37
C ALA A 146 -4.48 10.03 11.45
N ALA A 147 -3.94 9.56 10.32
CA ALA A 147 -3.14 8.35 10.24
C ALA A 147 -1.84 8.59 9.48
N MET A 148 -0.78 7.91 9.87
CA MET A 148 0.51 8.00 9.19
C MET A 148 1.31 6.71 9.26
N MET A 149 2.13 6.52 8.26
CA MET A 149 3.24 5.58 8.22
C MET A 149 4.33 6.17 7.33
N PHE A 150 5.49 5.56 7.23
CA PHE A 150 6.46 5.85 6.17
C PHE A 150 6.66 4.61 5.32
N HIS A 151 7.18 4.78 4.11
CA HIS A 151 7.55 3.66 3.24
C HIS A 151 9.01 3.77 2.79
N PRO A 152 9.81 2.71 2.88
CA PRO A 152 11.17 2.67 2.32
C PRO A 152 11.15 2.88 0.80
N TYR A 153 12.10 3.67 0.30
CA TYR A 153 12.24 3.95 -1.13
C TYR A 153 13.70 4.28 -1.49
N ASP A 154 13.94 4.81 -2.69
CA ASP A 154 15.27 5.28 -3.14
C ASP A 154 15.49 6.79 -2.94
N ARG A 155 14.47 7.53 -2.49
CA ARG A 155 14.51 8.99 -2.24
C ARG A 155 13.48 9.43 -1.23
N ASP A 156 13.68 10.66 -0.70
CA ASP A 156 12.79 11.23 0.32
C ASP A 156 11.71 12.09 -0.34
N ILE A 157 10.44 11.67 -0.23
CA ILE A 157 9.26 12.35 -0.79
C ILE A 157 8.13 12.34 0.24
N LEU A 158 7.56 13.51 0.56
CA LEU A 158 6.57 13.65 1.62
C LEU A 158 5.16 13.24 1.21
N ALA A 159 4.77 13.53 -0.03
CA ALA A 159 3.40 13.37 -0.55
C ALA A 159 3.41 12.73 -1.94
N HIS A 160 3.99 11.52 -2.05
CA HIS A 160 4.01 10.80 -3.31
C HIS A 160 2.60 10.31 -3.67
N PRO A 161 2.13 10.50 -4.92
CA PRO A 161 0.85 9.97 -5.34
C PRO A 161 0.92 8.44 -5.49
N ALA A 162 -0.19 7.75 -5.18
CA ALA A 162 -0.41 6.36 -5.56
C ALA A 162 -1.63 6.26 -6.47
N LEU A 163 -1.58 5.34 -7.44
CA LEU A 163 -2.61 5.20 -8.46
C LEU A 163 -3.76 4.32 -7.96
N ALA A 164 -4.97 4.68 -8.33
CA ALA A 164 -6.10 3.75 -8.25
C ALA A 164 -5.87 2.58 -9.21
N SER A 165 -6.31 1.37 -8.82
CA SER A 165 -6.05 0.14 -9.58
C SER A 165 -7.25 -0.80 -9.62
N ARG A 166 -7.33 -1.63 -10.66
CA ARG A 166 -8.35 -2.65 -10.87
C ARG A 166 -7.83 -3.77 -11.76
N TRP A 167 -8.26 -5.01 -11.51
CA TRP A 167 -7.95 -6.16 -12.36
C TRP A 167 -9.21 -6.68 -13.02
N LEU A 168 -9.09 -7.04 -14.30
CA LEU A 168 -10.15 -7.63 -15.11
C LEU A 168 -9.67 -8.97 -15.65
N THR A 169 -10.36 -10.04 -15.30
CA THR A 169 -10.11 -11.38 -15.87
C THR A 169 -11.21 -11.68 -16.87
N MET A 170 -10.84 -12.11 -18.06
CA MET A 170 -11.72 -12.40 -19.19
C MET A 170 -11.51 -13.82 -19.63
N LYS A 171 -12.60 -14.61 -19.65
CA LYS A 171 -12.62 -15.98 -20.13
C LYS A 171 -13.52 -16.05 -21.35
N PHE A 172 -12.97 -16.48 -22.48
CA PHE A 172 -13.69 -16.61 -23.73
C PHE A 172 -14.03 -18.08 -23.96
N LEU A 173 -15.29 -18.34 -24.40
CA LEU A 173 -15.78 -19.66 -24.75
C LEU A 173 -16.30 -19.63 -26.20
N GLY A 174 -15.64 -20.40 -27.04
CA GLY A 174 -15.95 -20.55 -28.47
C GLY A 174 -16.47 -21.96 -28.83
N THR A 175 -16.27 -22.32 -30.05
CA THR A 175 -16.66 -23.66 -30.57
C THR A 175 -15.41 -24.31 -31.17
N PRO A 176 -15.01 -25.53 -30.73
CA PRO A 176 -13.86 -26.23 -31.31
C PRO A 176 -14.19 -26.79 -32.67
N ALA A 177 -13.18 -26.87 -33.52
CA ALA A 177 -13.25 -27.54 -34.83
C ALA A 177 -11.88 -28.04 -35.25
N HIS A 178 -11.84 -28.94 -36.21
CA HIS A 178 -10.57 -29.39 -36.81
C HIS A 178 -9.98 -28.28 -37.68
N ALA A 179 -8.83 -27.71 -37.28
CA ALA A 179 -8.29 -26.49 -37.86
C ALA A 179 -7.96 -26.56 -39.37
N ALA A 180 -7.71 -27.77 -39.90
CA ALA A 180 -7.43 -27.97 -41.34
C ALA A 180 -8.63 -28.54 -42.12
N ALA A 181 -9.47 -29.37 -41.47
CA ALA A 181 -10.52 -30.07 -42.20
C ALA A 181 -11.86 -29.30 -42.26
N ALA A 182 -12.21 -28.59 -41.18
CA ALA A 182 -13.47 -27.87 -41.08
C ALA A 182 -13.36 -26.61 -40.17
N PRO A 183 -12.42 -25.70 -40.42
CA PRO A 183 -12.24 -24.52 -39.57
C PRO A 183 -13.46 -23.58 -39.50
N TRP A 184 -14.31 -23.61 -40.56
CA TRP A 184 -15.55 -22.82 -40.65
C TRP A 184 -16.66 -23.29 -39.69
N ASP A 185 -16.54 -24.49 -39.11
CA ASP A 185 -17.49 -25.00 -38.09
C ASP A 185 -17.12 -24.56 -36.68
N GLY A 186 -15.98 -23.85 -36.51
CA GLY A 186 -15.47 -23.39 -35.23
C GLY A 186 -15.55 -21.86 -35.04
N ASN A 187 -15.60 -21.44 -33.78
CA ASN A 187 -15.43 -20.04 -33.38
C ASN A 187 -14.27 -19.95 -32.37
N SER A 188 -13.19 -19.27 -32.73
CA SER A 188 -11.96 -19.25 -31.94
C SER A 188 -12.04 -18.31 -30.74
N ALA A 189 -12.03 -18.86 -29.53
CA ALA A 189 -11.90 -18.08 -28.31
C ALA A 189 -10.56 -17.30 -28.25
N LEU A 190 -9.46 -17.89 -28.77
CA LEU A 190 -8.16 -17.21 -28.81
C LEU A 190 -8.18 -15.98 -29.72
N THR A 191 -8.86 -16.05 -30.86
CA THR A 191 -9.01 -14.89 -31.75
C THR A 191 -9.69 -13.73 -31.00
N ALA A 192 -10.80 -13.98 -30.30
CA ALA A 192 -11.47 -12.94 -29.49
C ALA A 192 -10.58 -12.40 -28.38
N CYS A 193 -9.80 -13.25 -27.72
CA CYS A 193 -8.82 -12.82 -26.73
C CYS A 193 -7.79 -11.86 -27.34
N LEU A 194 -7.18 -12.20 -28.49
CA LEU A 194 -6.19 -11.34 -29.16
C LEU A 194 -6.79 -10.06 -29.73
N GLU A 195 -8.00 -10.10 -30.27
CA GLU A 195 -8.71 -8.90 -30.74
C GLU A 195 -9.04 -7.95 -29.56
N THR A 196 -9.27 -8.49 -28.37
CA THR A 196 -9.42 -7.66 -27.17
C THR A 196 -8.19 -6.77 -26.93
N PHE A 197 -6.97 -7.31 -27.03
CA PHE A 197 -5.72 -6.54 -26.93
C PHE A 197 -5.66 -5.45 -28.01
N ARG A 198 -5.95 -5.78 -29.26
CA ARG A 198 -5.93 -4.81 -30.38
C ARG A 198 -6.95 -3.70 -30.19
N LEU A 199 -8.17 -4.02 -29.77
CA LEU A 199 -9.20 -3.02 -29.49
C LEU A 199 -8.80 -2.10 -28.33
N ILE A 200 -8.22 -2.65 -27.23
CA ILE A 200 -7.69 -1.84 -26.14
C ILE A 200 -6.58 -0.91 -26.63
N ASP A 201 -5.65 -1.40 -27.44
CA ASP A 201 -4.56 -0.58 -27.98
C ASP A 201 -5.10 0.57 -28.86
N SER A 202 -6.16 0.33 -29.63
CA SER A 202 -6.82 1.37 -30.41
C SER A 202 -7.46 2.49 -29.56
N GLN A 203 -7.78 2.19 -28.30
CA GLN A 203 -8.39 3.15 -27.36
C GLN A 203 -7.38 3.97 -26.57
N ARG A 204 -6.07 3.62 -26.60
CA ARG A 204 -5.04 4.32 -25.79
C ARG A 204 -4.96 5.82 -26.08
N VAL A 205 -5.26 6.24 -27.30
CA VAL A 205 -5.32 7.66 -27.69
C VAL A 205 -6.36 8.47 -26.88
N HIS A 206 -7.34 7.79 -26.30
CA HIS A 206 -8.40 8.39 -25.49
C HIS A 206 -8.14 8.30 -23.98
N PHE A 207 -7.01 7.74 -23.54
CA PHE A 207 -6.65 7.67 -22.13
C PHE A 207 -5.98 8.97 -21.70
N ARG A 208 -6.29 9.42 -20.50
CA ARG A 208 -5.59 10.56 -19.91
C ARG A 208 -4.16 10.19 -19.52
N ASP A 209 -3.32 11.21 -19.38
CA ASP A 209 -1.96 11.02 -18.88
C ASP A 209 -1.96 10.32 -17.52
N GLY A 210 -0.95 9.47 -17.30
CA GLY A 210 -0.83 8.69 -16.05
C GLY A 210 -1.63 7.39 -16.03
N VAL A 211 -2.54 7.14 -16.99
CA VAL A 211 -3.22 5.85 -17.12
C VAL A 211 -2.24 4.77 -17.58
N ARG A 212 -2.34 3.58 -16.96
CA ARG A 212 -1.60 2.38 -17.36
C ARG A 212 -2.57 1.22 -17.53
N VAL A 213 -2.55 0.60 -18.73
CA VAL A 213 -3.32 -0.61 -19.03
C VAL A 213 -2.36 -1.62 -19.64
N HIS A 214 -2.22 -2.76 -18.99
CA HIS A 214 -1.40 -3.87 -19.47
C HIS A 214 -2.07 -5.18 -19.10
N GLY A 215 -1.78 -6.22 -19.88
CA GLY A 215 -2.36 -7.54 -19.66
C GLY A 215 -1.54 -8.61 -20.35
N TYR A 216 -1.92 -9.83 -20.09
CA TYR A 216 -1.31 -11.02 -20.70
C TYR A 216 -2.35 -12.12 -20.93
N VAL A 217 -2.05 -13.02 -21.87
CA VAL A 217 -2.86 -14.21 -22.15
C VAL A 217 -2.54 -15.26 -21.08
N THR A 218 -3.53 -15.68 -20.31
CA THR A 218 -3.40 -16.73 -19.28
C THR A 218 -3.68 -18.13 -19.82
N ASN A 219 -4.47 -18.22 -20.91
CA ASN A 219 -4.76 -19.44 -21.63
C ASN A 219 -4.93 -19.14 -23.12
N GLY A 220 -4.13 -19.77 -23.98
CA GLY A 220 -4.13 -19.57 -25.44
C GLY A 220 -4.67 -20.79 -26.25
N GLY A 221 -5.28 -21.77 -25.60
CA GLY A 221 -5.74 -23.00 -26.26
C GLY A 221 -4.85 -24.23 -25.94
N GLN A 222 -5.10 -25.37 -26.59
CA GLN A 222 -4.49 -26.66 -26.23
C GLN A 222 -3.61 -27.28 -27.32
N ALA A 223 -3.97 -27.13 -28.59
CA ALA A 223 -3.26 -27.74 -29.70
C ALA A 223 -3.43 -26.93 -30.99
N VAL A 224 -2.40 -26.93 -31.86
CA VAL A 224 -2.38 -26.16 -33.10
C VAL A 224 -3.37 -26.63 -34.17
N ASN A 225 -3.80 -27.90 -34.08
CA ASN A 225 -4.73 -28.54 -35.03
C ASN A 225 -6.21 -28.46 -34.58
N ILE A 226 -6.50 -27.75 -33.47
CA ILE A 226 -7.85 -27.54 -32.95
C ILE A 226 -8.11 -26.02 -32.85
N ILE A 227 -9.26 -25.57 -33.40
CA ILE A 227 -9.73 -24.19 -33.13
C ILE A 227 -9.98 -24.06 -31.62
N PRO A 228 -9.31 -23.10 -30.92
CA PRO A 228 -9.40 -23.01 -29.47
C PRO A 228 -10.82 -22.67 -28.99
N GLU A 229 -11.41 -23.62 -28.24
CA GLU A 229 -12.69 -23.45 -27.57
C GLU A 229 -12.58 -22.49 -26.37
N ASN A 230 -11.48 -22.56 -25.64
CA ASN A 230 -11.24 -21.80 -24.42
C ASN A 230 -9.99 -20.94 -24.56
N ALA A 231 -10.11 -19.65 -24.21
CA ALA A 231 -8.99 -18.75 -24.04
C ALA A 231 -9.26 -17.81 -22.86
N ALA A 232 -8.21 -17.27 -22.25
CA ALA A 232 -8.34 -16.33 -21.16
C ALA A 232 -7.21 -15.31 -21.17
N CYS A 233 -7.49 -14.12 -20.67
CA CYS A 233 -6.51 -13.06 -20.42
C CYS A 233 -6.85 -12.30 -19.13
N GLU A 234 -5.85 -11.63 -18.59
CA GLU A 234 -5.98 -10.78 -17.43
C GLU A 234 -5.39 -9.39 -17.74
N PHE A 235 -6.08 -8.34 -17.30
CA PHE A 235 -5.65 -6.96 -17.45
C PHE A 235 -5.58 -6.26 -16.09
N SER A 236 -4.55 -5.44 -15.90
CA SER A 236 -4.45 -4.42 -14.85
C SER A 236 -4.69 -3.06 -15.45
N VAL A 237 -5.63 -2.33 -14.87
CA VAL A 237 -5.90 -0.92 -15.18
C VAL A 237 -5.49 -0.09 -13.97
N ARG A 238 -4.67 0.95 -14.19
CA ARG A 238 -4.27 1.92 -13.17
C ARG A 238 -4.53 3.32 -13.69
N ALA A 239 -5.01 4.20 -12.82
CA ALA A 239 -5.31 5.59 -13.16
C ALA A 239 -5.01 6.53 -11.98
N PRO A 240 -4.75 7.83 -12.25
CA PRO A 240 -4.47 8.81 -11.19
C PRO A 240 -5.59 8.99 -10.17
N PHE A 241 -6.85 8.72 -10.54
CA PHE A 241 -8.03 8.84 -9.68
C PHE A 241 -9.16 7.90 -10.11
N LYS A 242 -10.03 7.55 -9.16
CA LYS A 242 -11.10 6.56 -9.31
C LYS A 242 -12.01 6.80 -10.52
N ALA A 243 -12.44 8.04 -10.76
CA ALA A 243 -13.34 8.31 -11.89
C ALA A 243 -12.71 7.96 -13.24
N GLU A 244 -11.42 8.20 -13.42
CA GLU A 244 -10.69 7.81 -14.62
C GLU A 244 -10.45 6.30 -14.68
N LEU A 245 -10.17 5.67 -13.54
CA LEU A 245 -10.05 4.21 -13.44
C LEU A 245 -11.34 3.53 -13.91
N GLU A 246 -12.49 3.98 -13.42
CA GLU A 246 -13.80 3.43 -13.78
C GLU A 246 -14.12 3.63 -15.27
N ARG A 247 -13.81 4.82 -15.79
CA ARG A 247 -13.98 5.13 -17.21
C ARG A 247 -13.15 4.21 -18.10
N VAL A 248 -11.87 4.02 -17.78
CA VAL A 248 -10.96 3.18 -18.57
C VAL A 248 -11.28 1.69 -18.41
N ALA A 249 -11.61 1.22 -17.22
CA ALA A 249 -12.05 -0.15 -17.00
C ALA A 249 -13.31 -0.49 -17.83
N ALA A 250 -14.26 0.44 -17.91
CA ALA A 250 -15.44 0.27 -18.77
C ALA A 250 -15.09 0.24 -20.27
N ILE A 251 -14.04 0.96 -20.71
CA ILE A 251 -13.53 0.84 -22.09
C ILE A 251 -12.96 -0.56 -22.33
N VAL A 252 -12.12 -1.05 -21.41
CA VAL A 252 -11.50 -2.40 -21.50
C VAL A 252 -12.59 -3.48 -21.54
N GLU A 253 -13.63 -3.37 -20.71
CA GLU A 253 -14.78 -4.28 -20.75
C GLU A 253 -15.50 -4.25 -22.09
N ARG A 254 -15.79 -3.07 -22.64
CA ARG A 254 -16.43 -2.95 -23.97
C ARG A 254 -15.58 -3.55 -25.08
N CYS A 255 -14.26 -3.42 -25.02
CA CYS A 255 -13.34 -4.03 -25.98
C CYS A 255 -13.48 -5.57 -25.94
N ALA A 256 -13.50 -6.19 -24.75
CA ALA A 256 -13.67 -7.62 -24.61
C ALA A 256 -15.03 -8.11 -25.15
N ARG A 257 -16.11 -7.41 -24.82
CA ARG A 257 -17.46 -7.73 -25.32
C ARG A 257 -17.58 -7.54 -26.84
N GLY A 258 -16.97 -6.48 -27.39
CA GLY A 258 -16.92 -6.23 -28.83
C GLY A 258 -16.14 -7.30 -29.58
N ALA A 259 -14.98 -7.71 -29.07
CA ALA A 259 -14.18 -8.78 -29.63
C ALA A 259 -14.94 -10.11 -29.61
N ALA A 260 -15.58 -10.46 -28.48
CA ALA A 260 -16.38 -11.66 -28.35
C ALA A 260 -17.54 -11.69 -29.38
N MET A 261 -18.27 -10.57 -29.52
CA MET A 261 -19.34 -10.43 -30.49
C MET A 261 -18.84 -10.61 -31.91
N ALA A 262 -17.73 -9.97 -32.29
CA ALA A 262 -17.16 -10.04 -33.64
C ALA A 262 -16.69 -11.45 -34.00
N CYS A 263 -16.20 -12.23 -33.02
CA CYS A 263 -15.71 -13.59 -33.20
C CYS A 263 -16.79 -14.67 -33.00
N GLY A 264 -18.03 -14.31 -32.66
CA GLY A 264 -19.13 -15.24 -32.39
C GLY A 264 -18.90 -16.15 -31.17
N VAL A 265 -18.20 -15.64 -30.13
CA VAL A 265 -17.89 -16.35 -28.89
C VAL A 265 -18.53 -15.69 -27.69
N GLN A 266 -18.62 -16.42 -26.58
CA GLN A 266 -19.06 -15.86 -25.30
C GLN A 266 -17.86 -15.31 -24.53
N VAL A 267 -18.09 -14.31 -23.66
CA VAL A 267 -17.10 -13.80 -22.70
C VAL A 267 -17.71 -13.74 -21.31
N ASP A 268 -17.03 -14.37 -20.35
CA ASP A 268 -17.24 -14.20 -18.93
C ASP A 268 -16.17 -13.24 -18.40
N LEU A 269 -16.62 -12.15 -17.76
CA LEU A 269 -15.77 -11.07 -17.28
C LEU A 269 -15.95 -10.92 -15.76
N SER A 270 -14.86 -11.08 -15.03
CA SER A 270 -14.81 -10.83 -13.60
C SER A 270 -13.89 -9.64 -13.30
N ILE A 271 -14.33 -8.81 -12.35
CA ILE A 271 -13.61 -7.61 -11.92
C ILE A 271 -13.20 -7.81 -10.47
N ARG A 272 -11.90 -7.74 -10.20
CA ARG A 272 -11.36 -7.66 -8.86
C ARG A 272 -10.98 -6.21 -8.56
N GLN A 273 -11.56 -5.68 -7.48
CA GLN A 273 -11.20 -4.35 -6.99
C GLN A 273 -9.73 -4.35 -6.58
N GLY A 274 -9.05 -3.27 -6.92
CA GLY A 274 -7.73 -2.94 -6.38
C GLY A 274 -7.86 -1.83 -5.35
N TYR A 275 -6.90 -0.93 -5.36
CA TYR A 275 -6.80 0.15 -4.39
C TYR A 275 -7.32 1.47 -4.95
N ARG A 276 -7.69 2.39 -4.06
CA ARG A 276 -7.95 3.79 -4.37
C ARG A 276 -6.63 4.54 -4.58
N GLU A 277 -6.72 5.67 -5.23
CA GLU A 277 -5.64 6.66 -5.28
C GLU A 277 -5.31 7.19 -3.88
N MET A 278 -4.04 7.52 -3.62
CA MET A 278 -3.63 8.16 -2.38
C MET A 278 -4.06 9.62 -2.34
N LYS A 279 -4.83 9.99 -1.32
CA LYS A 279 -5.20 11.36 -0.97
C LYS A 279 -4.30 11.84 0.17
N ASN A 280 -3.10 12.32 -0.17
CA ASN A 280 -2.17 12.85 0.82
C ASN A 280 -2.72 14.11 1.47
N ASN A 281 -2.72 14.19 2.81
CA ASN A 281 -3.00 15.41 3.53
C ASN A 281 -1.72 16.26 3.63
N LEU A 282 -1.66 17.36 2.91
CA LEU A 282 -0.45 18.18 2.80
C LEU A 282 -0.11 18.91 4.11
N ALA A 283 -1.10 19.23 4.95
CA ALA A 283 -0.83 19.82 6.26
C ALA A 283 -0.03 18.85 7.15
N ILE A 284 -0.40 17.58 7.18
CA ILE A 284 0.37 16.52 7.87
C ILE A 284 1.72 16.31 7.19
N ALA A 285 1.76 16.19 5.86
CA ALA A 285 2.99 15.94 5.09
C ALA A 285 4.04 17.03 5.32
N ARG A 286 3.64 18.30 5.31
CA ARG A 286 4.54 19.43 5.59
C ARG A 286 5.02 19.44 7.03
N ARG A 287 4.17 19.03 7.99
CA ARG A 287 4.57 18.92 9.39
C ARG A 287 5.60 17.81 9.59
N PHE A 288 5.37 16.65 8.95
CA PHE A 288 6.35 15.55 8.89
C PHE A 288 7.67 16.02 8.23
N GLY A 289 7.59 16.75 7.12
CA GLY A 289 8.75 17.34 6.44
C GLY A 289 9.53 18.31 7.32
N ALA A 290 8.86 19.12 8.14
CA ALA A 290 9.52 19.99 9.11
C ALA A 290 10.26 19.17 10.19
N ALA A 291 9.66 18.08 10.67
CA ALA A 291 10.32 17.15 11.58
C ALA A 291 11.56 16.51 10.95
N MET A 292 11.46 16.05 9.69
CA MET A 292 12.60 15.50 8.92
C MET A 292 13.71 16.54 8.76
N ALA A 293 13.39 17.77 8.40
CA ALA A 293 14.37 18.86 8.24
C ALA A 293 15.08 19.19 9.57
N ALA A 294 14.36 19.19 10.68
CA ALA A 294 14.93 19.38 12.02
C ALA A 294 15.87 18.24 12.45
N LEU A 295 15.68 17.04 11.87
CA LEU A 295 16.59 15.88 12.02
C LEU A 295 17.74 15.90 11.02
N GLY A 296 17.94 17.00 10.27
CA GLY A 296 19.02 17.15 9.29
C GLY A 296 18.75 16.43 7.95
N ARG A 297 17.51 15.98 7.70
CA ARG A 297 17.14 15.23 6.49
C ARG A 297 15.94 15.87 5.77
N PRO A 298 16.14 17.00 5.06
CA PRO A 298 15.07 17.65 4.32
C PRO A 298 14.59 16.76 3.16
N ALA A 299 13.26 16.70 2.96
CA ALA A 299 12.62 15.91 1.93
C ALA A 299 11.86 16.80 0.93
N ARG A 300 11.65 16.32 -0.31
CA ARG A 300 10.82 17.00 -1.32
C ARG A 300 9.34 16.75 -1.03
N GLU A 301 8.48 17.73 -1.33
CA GLU A 301 7.03 17.50 -1.19
C GLU A 301 6.55 16.47 -2.22
N THR A 302 6.95 16.60 -3.48
CA THR A 302 6.69 15.65 -4.58
C THR A 302 7.90 15.52 -5.50
N ASP A 303 7.97 14.44 -6.28
CA ASP A 303 8.95 14.32 -7.38
C ASP A 303 8.25 13.76 -8.64
N PRO A 304 8.01 14.58 -9.67
CA PRO A 304 7.30 14.17 -10.88
C PRO A 304 8.08 13.16 -11.75
N ARG A 305 9.37 12.93 -11.47
CA ARG A 305 10.21 11.95 -12.18
C ARG A 305 9.95 10.52 -11.70
N VAL A 306 9.25 10.36 -10.58
CA VAL A 306 9.01 9.07 -9.95
C VAL A 306 7.67 8.50 -10.43
N GLY A 307 7.70 7.27 -10.91
CA GLY A 307 6.48 6.52 -11.23
C GLY A 307 5.72 6.13 -9.96
N SER A 308 4.39 6.08 -10.05
CA SER A 308 3.53 5.76 -8.92
C SER A 308 3.08 4.30 -8.95
N GLY A 309 3.15 3.63 -7.80
CA GLY A 309 2.54 2.34 -7.53
C GLY A 309 1.08 2.47 -7.09
N SER A 310 0.60 1.46 -6.38
CA SER A 310 -0.72 1.44 -5.71
C SER A 310 -0.52 0.84 -4.33
N THR A 311 -1.25 1.33 -3.34
CA THR A 311 -1.22 0.85 -1.95
C THR A 311 -2.62 0.92 -1.36
N ASP A 312 -2.95 0.07 -0.40
CA ASP A 312 -4.22 0.12 0.34
C ASP A 312 -4.29 1.31 1.32
N MET A 313 -3.16 2.04 1.54
CA MET A 313 -3.18 3.38 2.14
C MET A 313 -4.04 4.36 1.33
N GLY A 314 -4.17 4.14 0.01
CA GLY A 314 -5.07 4.91 -0.84
C GLY A 314 -6.51 4.86 -0.33
N ASP A 315 -7.02 3.66 -0.02
CA ASP A 315 -8.37 3.48 0.51
C ASP A 315 -8.54 4.11 1.89
N LEU A 316 -7.59 3.92 2.79
CA LEU A 316 -7.61 4.55 4.11
C LEU A 316 -7.63 6.08 4.00
N SER A 317 -6.83 6.65 3.10
CA SER A 317 -6.72 8.09 2.89
C SER A 317 -8.00 8.77 2.37
N GLN A 318 -8.98 7.98 1.90
CA GLN A 318 -10.31 8.50 1.55
C GLN A 318 -11.24 8.65 2.77
N ALA A 319 -10.93 7.97 3.86
CA ALA A 319 -11.74 7.94 5.07
C ALA A 319 -11.11 8.69 6.25
N VAL A 320 -9.78 8.74 6.30
CA VAL A 320 -8.99 9.35 7.39
C VAL A 320 -7.90 10.22 6.78
N PRO A 321 -7.73 11.49 7.23
CA PRO A 321 -6.58 12.32 6.82
C PRO A 321 -5.27 11.57 7.00
N SER A 322 -4.52 11.31 5.92
CA SER A 322 -3.39 10.39 5.98
C SER A 322 -2.20 10.88 5.17
N ILE A 323 -0.99 10.40 5.54
CA ILE A 323 0.24 10.52 4.77
C ILE A 323 0.94 9.18 4.64
N HIS A 324 1.70 9.06 3.55
CA HIS A 324 2.51 7.89 3.23
C HIS A 324 3.85 8.36 2.62
N PRO A 325 4.72 9.07 3.38
CA PRO A 325 5.99 9.56 2.88
C PRO A 325 6.94 8.43 2.53
N TYR A 326 7.68 8.60 1.43
CA TYR A 326 8.77 7.73 1.02
C TYR A 326 10.09 8.23 1.56
N LEU A 327 10.94 7.30 2.10
CA LEU A 327 12.25 7.62 2.66
C LEU A 327 13.32 6.69 2.11
N ALA A 328 14.43 7.28 1.64
CA ALA A 328 15.53 6.57 0.98
C ALA A 328 16.27 5.60 1.92
N ILE A 329 16.39 4.35 1.49
CA ILE A 329 17.22 3.32 2.11
C ILE A 329 18.39 2.88 1.22
N CYS A 330 18.48 3.40 -0.01
CA CYS A 330 19.52 3.19 -1.00
C CYS A 330 19.77 4.49 -1.76
N ASP A 331 20.67 4.51 -2.74
CA ASP A 331 20.90 5.68 -3.57
C ASP A 331 19.80 5.85 -4.63
N GLU A 332 19.58 7.11 -5.06
CA GLU A 332 18.57 7.42 -6.07
C GLU A 332 18.85 6.66 -7.38
N GLY A 333 17.92 5.80 -7.78
CA GLY A 333 18.02 4.97 -8.99
C GLY A 333 18.85 3.69 -8.83
N GLU A 334 19.40 3.38 -7.66
CA GLU A 334 20.20 2.17 -7.44
C GLU A 334 19.32 0.91 -7.53
N THR A 335 18.21 0.88 -6.81
CA THR A 335 17.23 -0.22 -6.80
C THR A 335 15.86 0.29 -6.37
N LEU A 336 14.80 -0.42 -6.75
CA LEU A 336 13.42 -0.10 -6.39
C LEU A 336 12.75 -1.29 -5.69
N CYS A 337 11.59 -1.02 -5.08
CA CYS A 337 10.73 -2.05 -4.52
C CYS A 337 10.50 -3.22 -5.50
N HIS A 338 10.29 -4.41 -4.99
CA HIS A 338 10.11 -5.66 -5.72
C HIS A 338 11.37 -6.19 -6.42
N GLN A 339 12.56 -5.77 -5.96
CA GLN A 339 13.86 -6.28 -6.42
C GLN A 339 14.65 -6.90 -5.26
N HIS A 340 15.40 -7.97 -5.51
CA HIS A 340 16.25 -8.60 -4.49
C HIS A 340 17.25 -7.63 -3.86
N ALA A 341 17.81 -6.69 -4.65
CA ALA A 341 18.71 -5.67 -4.14
C ALA A 341 18.03 -4.75 -3.12
N PHE A 342 16.75 -4.42 -3.33
CA PHE A 342 15.99 -3.60 -2.39
C PHE A 342 15.74 -4.34 -1.06
N ALA A 343 15.47 -5.65 -1.12
CA ALA A 343 15.35 -6.49 0.09
C ALA A 343 16.68 -6.46 0.90
N ALA A 344 17.83 -6.48 0.24
CA ALA A 344 19.11 -6.33 0.92
C ALA A 344 19.29 -4.94 1.57
N CYS A 345 18.85 -3.87 0.91
CA CYS A 345 18.84 -2.52 1.48
C CYS A 345 17.90 -2.43 2.71
N ALA A 346 16.80 -3.18 2.75
CA ALA A 346 15.88 -3.23 3.89
C ALA A 346 16.48 -3.91 5.14
N ALA A 347 17.61 -4.59 5.02
CA ALA A 347 18.37 -5.17 6.14
C ALA A 347 19.72 -4.46 6.39
N SER A 348 19.98 -3.34 5.71
CA SER A 348 21.22 -2.59 5.81
C SER A 348 21.22 -1.61 7.00
N GLU A 349 22.44 -1.20 7.43
CA GLU A 349 22.58 -0.14 8.43
C GLU A 349 21.94 1.19 7.99
N ARG A 350 21.97 1.51 6.69
CA ARG A 350 21.28 2.67 6.12
C ARG A 350 19.76 2.53 6.24
N GLY A 351 19.22 1.33 5.97
CA GLY A 351 17.80 1.03 6.17
C GLY A 351 17.39 1.25 7.62
N PHE A 352 18.15 0.74 8.58
CA PHE A 352 17.86 0.93 10.02
C PHE A 352 18.02 2.39 10.46
N ALA A 353 19.01 3.12 9.96
CA ALA A 353 19.16 4.56 10.25
C ALA A 353 17.96 5.36 9.72
N THR A 354 17.46 5.02 8.50
CA THR A 354 16.25 5.62 7.93
C THR A 354 15.02 5.28 8.75
N MET A 355 14.86 4.03 9.17
CA MET A 355 13.78 3.58 10.07
C MET A 355 13.74 4.41 11.36
N LEU A 356 14.87 4.63 12.00
CA LEU A 356 14.94 5.44 13.24
C LEU A 356 14.62 6.92 12.97
N THR A 357 15.08 7.49 11.85
CA THR A 357 14.72 8.84 11.45
C THR A 357 13.22 8.96 11.21
N ALA A 358 12.62 7.99 10.53
CA ALA A 358 11.17 7.92 10.32
C ALA A 358 10.41 7.81 11.64
N ALA A 359 10.88 6.97 12.58
CA ALA A 359 10.29 6.84 13.91
C ALA A 359 10.27 8.20 14.66
N LYS A 360 11.39 8.92 14.66
CA LYS A 360 11.49 10.27 15.25
C LYS A 360 10.51 11.25 14.58
N ALA A 361 10.49 11.28 13.25
CA ALA A 361 9.60 12.17 12.50
C ALA A 361 8.12 11.86 12.75
N MET A 362 7.72 10.58 12.77
CA MET A 362 6.35 10.16 13.10
C MET A 362 5.98 10.52 14.54
N ALA A 363 6.86 10.27 15.51
CA ALA A 363 6.60 10.61 16.90
C ALA A 363 6.44 12.13 17.11
N ARG A 364 7.32 12.96 16.52
CA ARG A 364 7.23 14.43 16.54
C ARG A 364 5.93 14.91 15.90
N THR A 365 5.60 14.40 14.71
CA THR A 365 4.38 14.78 13.99
C THR A 365 3.13 14.39 14.77
N THR A 366 3.12 13.21 15.39
CA THR A 366 2.02 12.77 16.27
C THR A 366 1.82 13.74 17.43
N LEU A 367 2.90 14.12 18.13
CA LEU A 367 2.79 15.10 19.22
C LEU A 367 2.31 16.46 18.75
N ASP A 368 2.78 16.94 17.59
CA ASP A 368 2.35 18.22 17.05
C ASP A 368 0.85 18.23 16.75
N LEU A 369 0.31 17.13 16.19
CA LEU A 369 -1.12 16.98 15.94
C LEU A 369 -1.95 16.88 17.24
N LEU A 370 -1.38 16.32 18.30
CA LEU A 370 -2.04 16.23 19.61
C LEU A 370 -2.00 17.56 20.39
N GLU A 371 -0.91 18.32 20.27
CA GLU A 371 -0.68 19.55 21.07
C GLU A 371 -1.18 20.82 20.40
N ASP A 372 -1.39 20.83 19.08
CA ASP A 372 -1.83 22.00 18.30
C ASP A 372 -3.23 21.78 17.69
N PRO A 373 -4.30 22.23 18.37
CA PRO A 373 -5.66 22.14 17.85
C PRO A 373 -5.85 22.84 16.49
N LYS A 374 -5.13 23.95 16.23
CA LYS A 374 -5.24 24.67 14.95
C LYS A 374 -4.65 23.89 13.80
N LEU A 375 -3.53 23.19 14.05
CA LEU A 375 -2.96 22.26 13.05
C LEU A 375 -3.97 21.16 12.72
N LEU A 376 -4.57 20.53 13.73
CA LEU A 376 -5.53 19.46 13.52
C LEU A 376 -6.82 19.94 12.84
N GLU A 377 -7.30 21.14 13.16
CA GLU A 377 -8.42 21.79 12.45
C GLU A 377 -8.07 22.02 10.98
N GLY A 378 -6.85 22.49 10.68
CA GLY A 378 -6.35 22.65 9.32
C GLY A 378 -6.30 21.32 8.54
N VAL A 379 -5.83 20.25 9.18
CA VAL A 379 -5.81 18.89 8.63
C VAL A 379 -7.22 18.42 8.26
N LYS A 380 -8.19 18.60 9.15
CA LYS A 380 -9.61 18.22 8.92
C LYS A 380 -10.26 19.08 7.83
N ALA A 381 -9.97 20.37 7.81
CA ALA A 381 -10.51 21.29 6.80
C ALA A 381 -9.98 20.96 5.39
N GLU A 382 -8.68 20.69 5.25
CA GLU A 382 -8.09 20.25 3.99
C GLU A 382 -8.70 18.92 3.53
N PHE A 383 -8.86 17.98 4.44
CA PHE A 383 -9.46 16.67 4.13
C PHE A 383 -10.89 16.78 3.62
N ALA A 384 -11.69 17.68 4.19
CA ALA A 384 -13.08 17.90 3.80
C ALA A 384 -13.24 18.61 2.44
N GLN A 385 -12.23 19.33 1.95
CA GLN A 385 -12.26 20.07 0.69
C GLN A 385 -11.87 19.21 -0.53
N GLY A 386 -11.15 18.17 -0.38
CA GLY A 386 -10.60 17.32 -1.45
C GLY A 386 -11.11 15.92 -1.38
#